data_0f8441aff703c9f235ad5463af359bfb
#
_entry.id   0f8441aff703c9f235ad5463af359bfb
#
_cell.length_a   1.000
_cell.length_b   1.000
_cell.length_c   1.000
_cell.angle_alpha   90.00
_cell.angle_beta   90.00
_cell.angle_gamma   90.00
#
_symmetry.space_group_name_H-M   'P 1'
#
loop_
_entity.id
_entity.type
_entity.pdbx_description
1 polymer ?
#
loop_
_entity_poly.entity_id
_entity_poly.type
_entity_poly.pdbx_seq_one_letter_code
_entity_poly.pdbx_strand_id
1 'polypeptide(L)'
;MDVIQRNFFRILSSGAFGTQSSIEPMSPFKWRRLMQMVEAQKVTSIFVNGIAAHSMDEGLNLPDAIIAELRTKMGDNKALTAKVPKSVRLSNSLLNGRLKKLIHDELHSIDTSVEALDILKLIVSNSETMLNRGMNLGGIITIGQYLRVRGDKVDFVKLDSWLANLQLQSMAELQGNILISVFGFEEEELPFVNKIDKKAYELTLRSVSDLAKDTAQEWHFKQNSAGFVQNNGAVLRRNLRRSVRYVGYAPVETVSNFFSNFVRSLSEIEE
;
A
#
# COMPACT_ATOMS: atom_id res chain seq x y z
N MET A 1 6.94 14.68 12.07
CA MET A 1 7.62 13.53 11.43
C MET A 1 9.03 13.44 11.98
N ASP A 2 9.48 12.25 12.43
CA ASP A 2 10.84 12.04 12.90
C ASP A 2 11.82 11.76 11.72
N VAL A 3 13.13 11.74 12.00
CA VAL A 3 14.15 11.54 10.98
C VAL A 3 14.04 10.18 10.26
N ILE A 4 13.56 9.13 10.97
CA ILE A 4 13.39 7.79 10.38
C ILE A 4 12.32 7.84 9.32
N GLN A 5 11.17 8.44 9.63
CA GLN A 5 10.06 8.58 8.69
C GLN A 5 10.44 9.48 7.50
N ARG A 6 11.15 10.62 7.74
CA ARG A 6 11.60 11.50 6.64
C ARG A 6 12.50 10.75 5.66
N ASN A 7 13.52 10.08 6.16
CA ASN A 7 14.43 9.31 5.32
C ASN A 7 13.73 8.13 4.64
N PHE A 8 12.82 7.45 5.34
CA PHE A 8 12.03 6.37 4.75
C PHE A 8 11.27 6.83 3.51
N PHE A 9 10.52 7.93 3.61
CA PHE A 9 9.75 8.44 2.47
C PHE A 9 10.64 9.06 1.39
N ARG A 10 11.73 9.76 1.73
CA ARG A 10 12.69 10.31 0.77
C ARG A 10 13.34 9.19 -0.06
N ILE A 11 13.82 8.13 0.58
CA ILE A 11 14.44 7.00 -0.11
C ILE A 11 13.41 6.27 -0.98
N LEU A 12 12.18 6.06 -0.50
CA LEU A 12 11.13 5.45 -1.32
C LEU A 12 10.74 6.32 -2.51
N SER A 13 10.60 7.63 -2.30
CA SER A 13 10.26 8.58 -3.37
C SER A 13 11.35 8.63 -4.44
N SER A 14 12.61 8.62 -4.02
CA SER A 14 13.76 8.53 -4.94
C SER A 14 13.77 7.20 -5.72
N GLY A 15 13.59 6.07 -5.03
CA GLY A 15 13.60 4.76 -5.66
C GLY A 15 12.41 4.44 -6.54
N ALA A 16 11.26 5.08 -6.29
CA ALA A 16 10.04 4.88 -7.05
C ALA A 16 9.87 5.86 -8.21
N PHE A 17 10.26 7.12 -8.00
CA PHE A 17 9.91 8.24 -8.87
C PHE A 17 11.11 9.12 -9.29
N GLY A 18 12.32 8.77 -8.87
CA GLY A 18 13.55 9.50 -9.23
C GLY A 18 13.66 10.89 -8.60
N THR A 19 12.90 11.16 -7.52
CA THR A 19 13.00 12.46 -6.83
C THR A 19 14.34 12.59 -6.13
N GLN A 20 14.86 13.81 -6.04
CA GLN A 20 16.11 14.11 -5.34
C GLN A 20 15.82 14.88 -4.06
N SER A 21 16.24 14.31 -2.92
CA SER A 21 16.17 14.99 -1.62
C SER A 21 17.28 14.45 -0.72
N SER A 22 17.98 15.30 0.00
CA SER A 22 19.10 14.92 0.86
C SER A 22 18.67 13.96 1.98
N ILE A 23 19.50 12.97 2.28
CA ILE A 23 19.28 12.04 3.38
C ILE A 23 19.94 12.60 4.66
N GLU A 24 19.23 12.52 5.77
CA GLU A 24 19.77 12.93 7.07
C GLU A 24 20.54 11.77 7.72
N PRO A 25 21.72 12.01 8.30
CA PRO A 25 22.48 10.95 8.94
C PRO A 25 21.71 10.34 10.12
N MET A 26 21.81 9.02 10.27
CA MET A 26 21.11 8.27 11.31
C MET A 26 22.06 7.33 12.06
N SER A 27 21.76 7.08 13.35
CA SER A 27 22.45 6.05 14.11
C SER A 27 22.09 4.64 13.61
N PRO A 28 22.93 3.62 13.87
CA PRO A 28 22.62 2.23 13.48
C PRO A 28 21.28 1.72 14.01
N PHE A 29 20.88 2.17 15.20
CA PHE A 29 19.57 1.85 15.77
C PHE A 29 18.41 2.41 14.94
N LYS A 30 18.51 3.67 14.48
CA LYS A 30 17.49 4.29 13.63
C LYS A 30 17.40 3.60 12.27
N TRP A 31 18.55 3.21 11.68
CA TRP A 31 18.60 2.44 10.45
C TRP A 31 17.89 1.09 10.58
N ARG A 32 18.09 0.35 11.67
CA ARG A 32 17.36 -0.90 11.92
C ARG A 32 15.85 -0.68 12.01
N ARG A 33 15.40 0.38 12.68
CA ARG A 33 13.97 0.72 12.73
C ARG A 33 13.40 1.07 11.36
N LEU A 34 14.16 1.78 10.53
CA LEU A 34 13.77 2.08 9.16
C LEU A 34 13.63 0.79 8.35
N MET A 35 14.58 -0.15 8.47
CA MET A 35 14.49 -1.46 7.79
C MET A 35 13.24 -2.26 8.20
N GLN A 36 12.83 -2.22 9.47
CA GLN A 36 11.56 -2.82 9.90
C GLN A 36 10.35 -2.21 9.18
N MET A 37 10.36 -0.90 8.91
CA MET A 37 9.30 -0.26 8.13
C MET A 37 9.33 -0.73 6.66
N VAL A 38 10.51 -0.85 6.06
CA VAL A 38 10.70 -1.35 4.68
C VAL A 38 10.13 -2.76 4.54
N GLU A 39 10.44 -3.64 5.48
CA GLU A 39 9.96 -5.03 5.49
C GLU A 39 8.44 -5.12 5.72
N ALA A 40 7.92 -4.38 6.69
CA ALA A 40 6.50 -4.34 6.99
C ALA A 40 5.67 -3.86 5.80
N GLN A 41 6.18 -2.90 5.03
CA GLN A 41 5.56 -2.37 3.82
C GLN A 41 5.87 -3.19 2.55
N LYS A 42 6.77 -4.16 2.63
CA LYS A 42 7.22 -4.99 1.48
C LYS A 42 7.75 -4.16 0.30
N VAL A 43 8.48 -3.09 0.59
CA VAL A 43 9.02 -2.15 -0.41
C VAL A 43 10.53 -2.24 -0.57
N THR A 44 11.12 -3.39 -0.23
CA THR A 44 12.59 -3.59 -0.23
C THR A 44 13.24 -3.24 -1.55
N SER A 45 12.67 -3.66 -2.68
CA SER A 45 13.23 -3.37 -4.01
C SER A 45 13.21 -1.88 -4.34
N ILE A 46 12.11 -1.17 -4.01
CA ILE A 46 12.01 0.28 -4.19
C ILE A 46 13.04 0.98 -3.30
N PHE A 47 13.16 0.52 -2.06
CA PHE A 47 14.11 1.06 -1.11
C PHE A 47 15.57 0.89 -1.58
N VAL A 48 15.94 -0.27 -2.11
CA VAL A 48 17.27 -0.53 -2.68
C VAL A 48 17.57 0.41 -3.84
N ASN A 49 16.62 0.62 -4.75
CA ASN A 49 16.78 1.58 -5.85
C ASN A 49 16.99 3.01 -5.31
N GLY A 50 16.25 3.38 -4.25
CA GLY A 50 16.42 4.67 -3.58
C GLY A 50 17.80 4.83 -2.94
N ILE A 51 18.30 3.80 -2.24
CA ILE A 51 19.67 3.80 -1.70
C ILE A 51 20.70 3.96 -2.81
N ALA A 52 20.54 3.25 -3.93
CA ALA A 52 21.44 3.38 -5.07
C ALA A 52 21.44 4.81 -5.65
N ALA A 53 20.27 5.46 -5.73
CA ALA A 53 20.16 6.84 -6.19
C ALA A 53 20.84 7.85 -5.25
N HIS A 54 20.98 7.52 -3.97
CA HIS A 54 21.66 8.33 -2.95
C HIS A 54 23.09 7.91 -2.64
N SER A 55 23.72 7.08 -3.49
CA SER A 55 25.07 6.55 -3.24
C SER A 55 26.16 7.62 -3.07
N MET A 56 25.96 8.82 -3.61
CA MET A 56 26.86 9.97 -3.48
C MET A 56 26.42 10.97 -2.40
N ASP A 57 25.36 10.70 -1.66
CA ASP A 57 24.86 11.59 -0.59
C ASP A 57 25.69 11.37 0.68
N GLU A 58 26.39 12.40 1.14
CA GLU A 58 27.21 12.38 2.37
C GLU A 58 26.39 12.04 3.62
N GLY A 59 25.06 12.34 3.61
CA GLY A 59 24.13 11.99 4.68
C GLY A 59 23.80 10.50 4.75
N LEU A 60 24.09 9.72 3.70
CA LEU A 60 23.81 8.30 3.63
C LEU A 60 24.86 7.47 4.38
N ASN A 61 24.79 7.47 5.70
CA ASN A 61 25.69 6.72 6.58
C ASN A 61 25.17 5.32 6.91
N LEU A 62 25.04 4.45 5.89
CA LEU A 62 24.54 3.09 6.04
C LEU A 62 25.51 2.21 6.83
N PRO A 63 25.04 1.50 7.89
CA PRO A 63 25.86 0.51 8.59
C PRO A 63 26.16 -0.72 7.69
N ASP A 64 27.36 -1.29 7.81
CA ASP A 64 27.80 -2.47 7.05
C ASP A 64 26.83 -3.66 7.15
N ALA A 65 26.26 -3.88 8.34
CA ALA A 65 25.27 -4.92 8.58
C ALA A 65 24.01 -4.74 7.71
N ILE A 66 23.54 -3.51 7.51
CA ILE A 66 22.39 -3.19 6.65
C ILE A 66 22.78 -3.38 5.19
N ILE A 67 23.99 -2.98 4.78
CA ILE A 67 24.48 -3.18 3.42
C ILE A 67 24.53 -4.68 3.08
N ALA A 68 25.03 -5.52 3.99
CA ALA A 68 25.08 -6.97 3.82
C ALA A 68 23.68 -7.57 3.70
N GLU A 69 22.73 -7.13 4.54
CA GLU A 69 21.33 -7.56 4.48
C GLU A 69 20.66 -7.16 3.16
N LEU A 70 20.85 -5.94 2.68
CA LEU A 70 20.32 -5.48 1.41
C LEU A 70 20.90 -6.27 0.23
N ARG A 71 22.20 -6.57 0.25
CA ARG A 71 22.85 -7.38 -0.81
C ARG A 71 22.25 -8.79 -0.93
N THR A 72 21.98 -9.45 0.20
CA THR A 72 21.31 -10.76 0.19
C THR A 72 19.90 -10.70 -0.38
N LYS A 73 19.18 -9.64 -0.11
CA LYS A 73 17.80 -9.41 -0.61
C LYS A 73 17.76 -8.93 -2.07
N MET A 74 18.87 -8.38 -2.60
CA MET A 74 18.98 -7.94 -4.01
C MET A 74 19.01 -9.10 -5.01
N GLY A 75 19.49 -10.29 -4.62
CA GLY A 75 19.56 -11.46 -5.50
C GLY A 75 18.22 -11.90 -6.09
N ASP A 76 17.10 -11.52 -5.46
CA ASP A 76 15.74 -11.87 -5.86
C ASP A 76 14.98 -10.73 -6.58
N ASN A 77 15.60 -9.57 -6.81
CA ASN A 77 14.92 -8.39 -7.31
C ASN A 77 14.78 -8.38 -8.84
N LYS A 78 13.61 -8.82 -9.31
CA LYS A 78 13.10 -8.46 -10.63
C LYS A 78 12.74 -6.97 -10.66
N ALA A 79 13.09 -6.29 -11.76
CA ALA A 79 12.72 -4.89 -11.98
C ALA A 79 11.23 -4.65 -11.66
N LEU A 80 10.96 -3.60 -10.88
CA LEU A 80 9.61 -3.16 -10.54
C LEU A 80 8.93 -2.51 -11.76
N THR A 81 8.45 -3.35 -12.66
CA THR A 81 7.39 -2.90 -13.57
C THR A 81 6.08 -2.97 -12.79
N ALA A 82 5.30 -1.90 -12.82
CA ALA A 82 3.96 -1.83 -12.22
C ALA A 82 3.12 -3.01 -12.74
N LYS A 83 3.03 -4.07 -11.92
CA LYS A 83 2.36 -5.31 -12.33
C LYS A 83 0.88 -5.20 -11.99
N VAL A 84 0.07 -5.02 -13.02
CA VAL A 84 -1.38 -5.04 -12.87
C VAL A 84 -1.84 -6.45 -12.47
N PRO A 85 -2.67 -6.61 -11.44
CA PRO A 85 -3.19 -7.90 -11.03
C PRO A 85 -4.11 -8.48 -12.11
N LYS A 86 -3.96 -9.76 -12.41
CA LYS A 86 -4.79 -10.47 -13.40
C LYS A 86 -6.26 -10.58 -12.96
N SER A 87 -6.49 -10.76 -11.67
CA SER A 87 -7.81 -10.83 -11.06
C SER A 87 -7.87 -10.02 -9.79
N VAL A 88 -9.01 -9.41 -9.53
CA VAL A 88 -9.31 -8.63 -8.33
C VAL A 88 -10.68 -9.01 -7.80
N ARG A 89 -10.89 -8.80 -6.50
CA ARG A 89 -12.15 -9.12 -5.85
C ARG A 89 -12.47 -8.10 -4.75
N LEU A 90 -13.76 -8.03 -4.41
CA LEU A 90 -14.26 -7.30 -3.25
C LEU A 90 -14.86 -8.29 -2.25
N SER A 91 -14.81 -7.95 -0.96
CA SER A 91 -15.36 -8.77 0.12
C SER A 91 -16.89 -8.76 0.13
N ASN A 92 -17.49 -7.63 -0.25
CA ASN A 92 -18.93 -7.54 -0.43
C ASN A 92 -19.39 -8.28 -1.70
N SER A 93 -20.28 -9.26 -1.56
CA SER A 93 -20.73 -10.11 -2.68
C SER A 93 -21.45 -9.34 -3.80
N LEU A 94 -22.26 -8.33 -3.46
CA LEU A 94 -22.97 -7.50 -4.45
C LEU A 94 -21.99 -6.61 -5.21
N LEU A 95 -21.08 -5.92 -4.51
CA LEU A 95 -20.05 -5.09 -5.15
C LEU A 95 -19.09 -5.94 -5.99
N ASN A 96 -18.75 -7.14 -5.52
CA ASN A 96 -17.92 -8.08 -6.28
C ASN A 96 -18.63 -8.58 -7.54
N GLY A 97 -19.95 -8.81 -7.48
CA GLY A 97 -20.77 -9.12 -8.67
C GLY A 97 -20.75 -7.99 -9.68
N ARG A 98 -20.92 -6.73 -9.22
CA ARG A 98 -20.82 -5.53 -10.07
C ARG A 98 -19.42 -5.39 -10.69
N LEU A 99 -18.36 -5.59 -9.90
CA LEU A 99 -16.98 -5.54 -10.38
C LEU A 99 -16.72 -6.56 -11.50
N LYS A 100 -17.15 -7.81 -11.32
CA LYS A 100 -17.00 -8.86 -12.33
C LYS A 100 -17.75 -8.52 -13.61
N LYS A 101 -19.00 -8.05 -13.49
CA LYS A 101 -19.80 -7.62 -14.63
C LYS A 101 -19.14 -6.46 -15.36
N LEU A 102 -18.70 -5.43 -14.64
CA LEU A 102 -18.00 -4.26 -15.19
C LEU A 102 -16.75 -4.68 -15.99
N ILE A 103 -15.90 -5.53 -15.40
CA ILE A 103 -14.70 -6.02 -16.09
C ILE A 103 -15.05 -6.81 -17.34
N HIS A 104 -16.08 -7.65 -17.28
CA HIS A 104 -16.55 -8.42 -18.43
C HIS A 104 -17.10 -7.51 -19.53
N ASP A 105 -18.00 -6.59 -19.19
CA ASP A 105 -18.64 -5.68 -20.13
C ASP A 105 -17.59 -4.76 -20.82
N GLU A 106 -16.62 -4.23 -20.05
CA GLU A 106 -15.57 -3.38 -20.61
C GLU A 106 -14.64 -4.14 -21.57
N LEU A 107 -14.25 -5.37 -21.23
CA LEU A 107 -13.40 -6.20 -22.10
C LEU A 107 -14.07 -6.59 -23.42
N HIS A 108 -15.39 -6.52 -23.50
CA HIS A 108 -16.19 -6.82 -24.71
C HIS A 108 -16.76 -5.56 -25.36
N SER A 109 -16.41 -4.36 -24.85
CA SER A 109 -16.84 -3.09 -25.41
C SER A 109 -16.07 -2.75 -26.68
N ILE A 110 -16.72 -2.06 -27.64
CA ILE A 110 -16.05 -1.52 -28.82
C ILE A 110 -15.07 -0.41 -28.45
N ASP A 111 -15.38 0.35 -27.37
CA ASP A 111 -14.60 1.44 -26.83
C ASP A 111 -13.96 1.02 -25.50
N THR A 112 -13.11 0.01 -25.54
CA THR A 112 -12.42 -0.53 -24.35
C THR A 112 -11.33 0.43 -23.88
N SER A 113 -11.39 0.87 -22.62
CA SER A 113 -10.31 1.61 -21.96
C SER A 113 -9.50 0.66 -21.07
N VAL A 114 -8.47 0.03 -21.66
CA VAL A 114 -7.61 -0.92 -20.95
C VAL A 114 -6.88 -0.25 -19.79
N GLU A 115 -6.39 0.96 -20.00
CA GLU A 115 -5.63 1.71 -19.00
C GLU A 115 -6.50 2.12 -17.80
N ALA A 116 -7.76 2.53 -18.03
CA ALA A 116 -8.70 2.81 -16.94
C ALA A 116 -9.05 1.53 -16.16
N LEU A 117 -9.22 0.40 -16.87
CA LEU A 117 -9.46 -0.90 -16.24
C LEU A 117 -8.27 -1.37 -15.40
N ASP A 118 -7.05 -1.13 -15.86
CA ASP A 118 -5.82 -1.46 -15.13
C ASP A 118 -5.70 -0.63 -13.85
N ILE A 119 -5.95 0.68 -13.91
CA ILE A 119 -5.98 1.54 -12.71
C ILE A 119 -7.07 1.09 -11.74
N LEU A 120 -8.28 0.78 -12.23
CA LEU A 120 -9.33 0.23 -11.37
C LEU A 120 -8.86 -1.04 -10.64
N LYS A 121 -8.24 -1.97 -11.35
CA LYS A 121 -7.71 -3.22 -10.74
C LYS A 121 -6.64 -2.93 -9.70
N LEU A 122 -5.74 -1.97 -9.95
CA LEU A 122 -4.71 -1.57 -8.99
C LEU A 122 -5.33 -0.97 -7.73
N ILE A 123 -6.31 -0.06 -7.87
CA ILE A 123 -7.03 0.56 -6.75
C ILE A 123 -7.78 -0.50 -5.94
N VAL A 124 -8.53 -1.40 -6.59
CA VAL A 124 -9.27 -2.46 -5.90
C VAL A 124 -8.35 -3.41 -5.16
N SER A 125 -7.28 -3.89 -5.80
CA SER A 125 -6.31 -4.79 -5.18
C SER A 125 -5.60 -4.16 -3.99
N ASN A 126 -5.24 -2.88 -4.11
CA ASN A 126 -4.63 -2.16 -2.99
C ASN A 126 -5.63 -1.91 -1.86
N SER A 127 -6.89 -1.60 -2.17
CA SER A 127 -7.96 -1.46 -1.18
C SER A 127 -8.18 -2.75 -0.39
N GLU A 128 -8.25 -3.90 -1.06
CA GLU A 128 -8.32 -5.22 -0.41
C GLU A 128 -7.13 -5.44 0.54
N THR A 129 -5.92 -5.11 0.08
CA THR A 129 -4.70 -5.25 0.90
C THR A 129 -4.72 -4.31 2.11
N MET A 130 -5.14 -3.05 1.93
CA MET A 130 -5.25 -2.07 3.02
C MET A 130 -6.26 -2.51 4.09
N LEU A 131 -7.40 -3.04 3.70
CA LEU A 131 -8.42 -3.54 4.63
C LEU A 131 -7.96 -4.78 5.40
N ASN A 132 -7.22 -5.68 4.75
CA ASN A 132 -6.77 -6.94 5.35
C ASN A 132 -5.46 -6.81 6.14
N ARG A 133 -4.51 -6.01 5.66
CA ARG A 133 -3.13 -5.94 6.20
C ARG A 133 -2.75 -4.56 6.74
N GLY A 134 -3.52 -3.53 6.46
CA GLY A 134 -3.21 -2.14 6.76
C GLY A 134 -2.57 -1.40 5.58
N MET A 135 -2.02 -0.22 5.83
CA MET A 135 -1.43 0.63 4.80
C MET A 135 -0.44 -0.14 3.91
N ASN A 136 -0.62 -0.04 2.60
CA ASN A 136 0.21 -0.70 1.61
C ASN A 136 0.83 0.34 0.65
N LEU A 137 1.97 0.88 1.04
CA LEU A 137 2.69 1.87 0.23
C LEU A 137 3.16 1.30 -1.10
N GLY A 138 3.54 0.02 -1.15
CA GLY A 138 3.93 -0.63 -2.41
C GLY A 138 2.82 -0.58 -3.45
N GLY A 139 1.56 -0.84 -3.05
CA GLY A 139 0.41 -0.73 -3.94
C GLY A 139 0.15 0.72 -4.38
N ILE A 140 0.25 1.69 -3.47
CA ILE A 140 0.09 3.11 -3.78
C ILE A 140 1.17 3.58 -4.76
N ILE A 141 2.44 3.21 -4.52
CA ILE A 141 3.55 3.52 -5.43
C ILE A 141 3.30 2.90 -6.81
N THR A 142 2.79 1.67 -6.87
CA THR A 142 2.47 1.01 -8.15
C THR A 142 1.42 1.77 -8.95
N ILE A 143 0.39 2.32 -8.28
CA ILE A 143 -0.61 3.21 -8.92
C ILE A 143 0.08 4.45 -9.49
N GLY A 144 0.91 5.13 -8.69
CA GLY A 144 1.63 6.32 -9.13
C GLY A 144 2.58 6.06 -10.30
N GLN A 145 3.33 4.95 -10.26
CA GLN A 145 4.21 4.55 -11.37
C GLN A 145 3.42 4.26 -12.65
N TYR A 146 2.26 3.60 -12.54
CA TYR A 146 1.40 3.35 -13.68
C TYR A 146 0.89 4.65 -14.30
N LEU A 147 0.43 5.58 -13.47
CA LEU A 147 -0.10 6.87 -13.91
C LEU A 147 0.97 7.71 -14.61
N ARG A 148 2.19 7.78 -14.10
CA ARG A 148 3.29 8.52 -14.76
C ARG A 148 3.70 7.94 -16.12
N VAL A 149 3.46 6.67 -16.36
CA VAL A 149 3.82 6.00 -17.63
C VAL A 149 2.65 5.96 -18.61
N ARG A 150 1.41 5.88 -18.11
CA ARG A 150 0.22 5.63 -18.93
C ARG A 150 -0.99 6.50 -18.58
N GLY A 151 -0.83 7.48 -17.70
CA GLY A 151 -1.93 8.32 -17.23
C GLY A 151 -2.64 9.11 -18.33
N ASP A 152 -1.89 9.53 -19.35
CA ASP A 152 -2.41 10.21 -20.55
C ASP A 152 -3.41 9.37 -21.37
N LYS A 153 -3.41 8.05 -21.18
CA LYS A 153 -4.32 7.10 -21.88
C LYS A 153 -5.50 6.65 -21.03
N VAL A 154 -5.52 7.05 -19.77
CA VAL A 154 -6.58 6.65 -18.84
C VAL A 154 -7.85 7.46 -19.09
N ASP A 155 -8.96 6.79 -19.36
CA ASP A 155 -10.28 7.41 -19.34
C ASP A 155 -10.75 7.60 -17.88
N PHE A 156 -10.45 8.77 -17.32
CA PHE A 156 -10.81 9.10 -15.95
C PHE A 156 -12.32 9.28 -15.75
N VAL A 157 -13.09 9.60 -16.80
CA VAL A 157 -14.55 9.70 -16.71
C VAL A 157 -15.16 8.32 -16.48
N LYS A 158 -14.72 7.32 -17.26
CA LYS A 158 -15.10 5.92 -17.02
C LYS A 158 -14.64 5.45 -15.64
N LEU A 159 -13.40 5.72 -15.26
CA LEU A 159 -12.85 5.31 -13.97
C LEU A 159 -13.68 5.86 -12.81
N ASP A 160 -14.03 7.14 -12.81
CA ASP A 160 -14.81 7.76 -11.74
C ASP A 160 -16.23 7.16 -11.64
N SER A 161 -16.89 6.93 -12.80
CA SER A 161 -18.16 6.24 -12.86
C SER A 161 -18.11 4.82 -12.28
N TRP A 162 -17.04 4.07 -12.57
CA TRP A 162 -16.83 2.73 -12.03
C TRP A 162 -16.58 2.72 -10.54
N LEU A 163 -15.75 3.65 -10.05
CA LEU A 163 -15.47 3.82 -8.62
C LEU A 163 -16.75 4.17 -7.84
N ALA A 164 -17.62 5.03 -8.42
CA ALA A 164 -18.92 5.37 -7.85
C ALA A 164 -19.83 4.13 -7.75
N ASN A 165 -19.95 3.37 -8.83
CA ASN A 165 -20.77 2.15 -8.87
C ASN A 165 -20.30 1.09 -7.86
N LEU A 166 -18.99 1.03 -7.60
CA LEU A 166 -18.36 0.12 -6.64
C LEU A 166 -18.28 0.70 -5.22
N GLN A 167 -18.72 1.93 -4.98
CA GLN A 167 -18.62 2.65 -3.70
C GLN A 167 -17.17 2.73 -3.17
N LEU A 168 -16.22 2.93 -4.08
CA LEU A 168 -14.79 3.00 -3.79
C LEU A 168 -14.17 4.38 -4.03
N GLN A 169 -14.95 5.41 -4.39
CA GLN A 169 -14.44 6.76 -4.71
C GLN A 169 -13.56 7.30 -3.57
N SER A 170 -14.07 7.35 -2.35
CA SER A 170 -13.30 7.90 -1.23
C SER A 170 -12.05 7.06 -0.90
N MET A 171 -12.07 5.74 -1.17
CA MET A 171 -10.89 4.90 -1.00
C MET A 171 -9.85 5.15 -2.10
N ALA A 172 -10.28 5.39 -3.33
CA ALA A 172 -9.42 5.80 -4.42
C ALA A 172 -8.83 7.20 -4.16
N GLU A 173 -9.66 8.15 -3.75
CA GLU A 173 -9.22 9.49 -3.32
C GLU A 173 -8.19 9.44 -2.21
N LEU A 174 -8.37 8.58 -1.19
CA LEU A 174 -7.36 8.37 -0.14
C LEU A 174 -6.02 7.93 -0.72
N GLN A 175 -6.02 6.97 -1.63
CA GLN A 175 -4.78 6.47 -2.27
C GLN A 175 -4.11 7.57 -3.12
N GLY A 176 -4.89 8.35 -3.86
CA GLY A 176 -4.39 9.51 -4.60
C GLY A 176 -3.88 10.63 -3.68
N ASN A 177 -4.59 10.95 -2.62
CA ASN A 177 -4.15 11.94 -1.63
C ASN A 177 -2.82 11.56 -0.95
N ILE A 178 -2.53 10.26 -0.81
CA ILE A 178 -1.23 9.79 -0.33
C ILE A 178 -0.15 10.03 -1.38
N LEU A 179 -0.43 9.81 -2.67
CA LEU A 179 0.51 10.15 -3.76
C LEU A 179 0.83 11.64 -3.76
N ILE A 180 -0.15 12.51 -3.60
CA ILE A 180 0.06 13.96 -3.50
C ILE A 180 0.88 14.32 -2.25
N SER A 181 0.40 13.95 -1.07
CA SER A 181 0.93 14.45 0.19
C SER A 181 2.26 13.84 0.62
N VAL A 182 2.59 12.64 0.14
CA VAL A 182 3.76 11.86 0.55
C VAL A 182 4.80 11.77 -0.57
N PHE A 183 4.36 11.63 -1.81
CA PHE A 183 5.24 11.38 -2.96
C PHE A 183 5.33 12.57 -3.94
N GLY A 184 4.64 13.69 -3.64
CA GLY A 184 4.77 14.94 -4.40
C GLY A 184 4.18 14.86 -5.81
N PHE A 185 3.06 14.14 -5.96
CA PHE A 185 2.27 14.20 -7.19
C PHE A 185 1.48 15.51 -7.23
N GLU A 186 1.33 16.06 -8.42
CA GLU A 186 0.44 17.20 -8.65
C GLU A 186 -1.02 16.72 -8.76
N GLU A 187 -1.97 17.62 -8.44
CA GLU A 187 -3.40 17.26 -8.49
C GLU A 187 -3.84 16.87 -9.89
N GLU A 188 -3.26 17.49 -10.92
CA GLU A 188 -3.50 17.23 -12.33
C GLU A 188 -3.06 15.84 -12.79
N GLU A 189 -2.09 15.21 -12.10
CA GLU A 189 -1.69 13.83 -12.36
C GLU A 189 -2.74 12.80 -11.87
N LEU A 190 -3.71 13.24 -11.05
CA LEU A 190 -4.67 12.41 -10.33
C LEU A 190 -6.12 12.90 -10.49
N PRO A 191 -6.69 12.98 -11.71
CA PRO A 191 -8.01 13.56 -11.96
C PRO A 191 -9.18 12.88 -11.21
N PHE A 192 -8.99 11.66 -10.67
CA PHE A 192 -9.97 10.98 -9.83
C PHE A 192 -9.96 11.43 -8.36
N VAL A 193 -9.07 12.34 -7.97
CA VAL A 193 -9.03 12.93 -6.63
C VAL A 193 -9.82 14.23 -6.65
N ASN A 194 -11.10 14.15 -6.33
CA ASN A 194 -11.98 15.31 -6.34
C ASN A 194 -11.83 16.17 -5.07
N LYS A 195 -11.28 15.59 -4.00
CA LYS A 195 -11.15 16.26 -2.71
C LYS A 195 -9.80 16.00 -2.07
N ILE A 196 -9.10 17.08 -1.72
CA ILE A 196 -7.84 16.98 -0.95
C ILE A 196 -8.16 16.66 0.50
N ASP A 197 -7.70 15.48 0.95
CA ASP A 197 -7.79 15.05 2.34
C ASP A 197 -6.51 15.38 3.12
N LYS A 198 -6.54 16.48 3.86
CA LYS A 198 -5.42 16.90 4.70
C LYS A 198 -5.02 15.88 5.78
N LYS A 199 -5.90 14.93 6.08
CA LYS A 199 -5.64 13.86 7.06
C LYS A 199 -4.90 12.66 6.45
N ALA A 200 -4.87 12.53 5.12
CA ALA A 200 -4.23 11.40 4.44
C ALA A 200 -2.75 11.24 4.84
N TYR A 201 -2.03 12.36 4.94
CA TYR A 201 -0.64 12.37 5.39
C TYR A 201 -0.47 11.82 6.82
N GLU A 202 -1.21 12.36 7.79
CA GLU A 202 -1.14 11.88 9.18
C GLU A 202 -1.58 10.42 9.32
N LEU A 203 -2.64 10.04 8.59
CA LEU A 203 -3.11 8.67 8.53
C LEU A 203 -2.00 7.74 8.05
N THR A 204 -1.25 8.14 7.02
CA THR A 204 -0.13 7.37 6.47
C THR A 204 0.99 7.22 7.50
N LEU A 205 1.42 8.30 8.12
CA LEU A 205 2.48 8.27 9.13
C LEU A 205 2.15 7.32 10.29
N ARG A 206 0.94 7.43 10.82
CA ARG A 206 0.46 6.56 11.92
C ARG A 206 0.37 5.09 11.46
N SER A 207 -0.21 4.86 10.27
CA SER A 207 -0.44 3.51 9.75
C SER A 207 0.84 2.76 9.48
N VAL A 208 1.85 3.41 8.91
CA VAL A 208 3.16 2.82 8.64
C VAL A 208 3.89 2.48 9.95
N SER A 209 3.82 3.38 10.94
CA SER A 209 4.43 3.16 12.25
C SER A 209 3.76 2.02 13.04
N ASP A 210 2.42 1.94 12.99
CA ASP A 210 1.66 0.89 13.65
C ASP A 210 1.92 -0.48 13.02
N LEU A 211 1.95 -0.55 11.67
CA LEU A 211 2.22 -1.80 10.96
C LEU A 211 3.62 -2.34 11.27
N ALA A 212 4.63 -1.48 11.36
CA ALA A 212 5.99 -1.88 11.72
C ALA A 212 6.05 -2.47 13.14
N LYS A 213 5.30 -1.90 14.10
CA LYS A 213 5.20 -2.41 15.46
C LYS A 213 4.46 -3.76 15.51
N ASP A 214 3.33 -3.86 14.80
CA ASP A 214 2.52 -5.08 14.74
C ASP A 214 3.35 -6.24 14.14
N THR A 215 4.11 -5.99 13.07
CA THR A 215 4.97 -6.99 12.42
C THR A 215 6.12 -7.42 13.34
N ALA A 216 6.77 -6.49 14.02
CA ALA A 216 7.85 -6.81 14.97
C ALA A 216 7.34 -7.69 16.14
N GLN A 217 6.14 -7.44 16.64
CA GLN A 217 5.51 -8.28 17.68
C GLN A 217 5.20 -9.69 17.16
N GLU A 218 4.71 -9.85 15.94
CA GLU A 218 4.46 -11.17 15.34
C GLU A 218 5.75 -12.02 15.25
N TRP A 219 6.88 -11.39 14.92
CA TRP A 219 8.18 -12.07 14.88
C TRP A 219 8.62 -12.56 16.26
N HIS A 220 8.47 -11.76 17.31
CA HIS A 220 8.81 -12.15 18.68
C HIS A 220 7.96 -13.31 19.19
N PHE A 221 6.67 -13.34 18.86
CA PHE A 221 5.78 -14.45 19.23
C PHE A 221 6.13 -15.76 18.50
N LYS A 222 6.53 -15.71 17.23
CA LYS A 222 6.96 -16.90 16.48
C LYS A 222 8.25 -17.54 17.01
N GLN A 223 9.14 -16.76 17.62
CA GLN A 223 10.38 -17.28 18.20
C GLN A 223 10.18 -17.92 19.59
N ASN A 224 9.15 -17.52 20.33
CA ASN A 224 8.94 -17.94 21.72
C ASN A 224 7.90 -19.06 21.92
N SER A 225 7.18 -19.49 20.89
CA SER A 225 6.12 -20.48 21.03
C SER A 225 6.42 -21.77 20.28
N ALA A 226 6.95 -22.75 21.00
CA ALA A 226 6.88 -24.17 20.61
C ALA A 226 5.48 -24.77 20.83
N GLY A 227 4.43 -23.96 20.82
CA GLY A 227 3.03 -24.37 20.95
C GLY A 227 2.11 -23.30 20.35
N PHE A 228 1.27 -23.73 19.41
CA PHE A 228 0.26 -22.89 18.75
C PHE A 228 -0.80 -22.41 19.76
N VAL A 229 -0.65 -21.22 20.29
CA VAL A 229 -1.77 -20.47 20.86
C VAL A 229 -1.90 -19.20 20.02
N GLN A 230 -2.73 -19.24 18.98
CA GLN A 230 -3.15 -18.01 18.30
C GLN A 230 -3.92 -17.16 19.32
N ASN A 231 -3.37 -15.99 19.63
CA ASN A 231 -4.06 -15.04 20.50
C ASN A 231 -5.16 -14.33 19.68
N ASN A 232 -6.30 -15.03 19.50
CA ASN A 232 -7.44 -14.55 18.70
C ASN A 232 -7.93 -13.16 19.13
N GLY A 233 -7.78 -12.80 20.40
CA GLY A 233 -8.11 -11.47 20.91
C GLY A 233 -7.23 -10.35 20.33
N ALA A 234 -5.94 -10.60 20.14
CA ALA A 234 -5.02 -9.62 19.55
C ALA A 234 -5.31 -9.42 18.05
N VAL A 235 -5.59 -10.52 17.33
CA VAL A 235 -5.98 -10.49 15.91
C VAL A 235 -7.29 -9.71 15.73
N LEU A 236 -8.30 -9.99 16.55
CA LEU A 236 -9.58 -9.30 16.49
C LEU A 236 -9.45 -7.80 16.77
N ARG A 237 -8.69 -7.41 17.80
CA ARG A 237 -8.43 -5.98 18.12
C ARG A 237 -7.73 -5.26 16.97
N ARG A 238 -6.77 -5.93 16.29
CA ARG A 238 -6.06 -5.39 15.14
C ARG A 238 -7.00 -5.19 13.96
N ASN A 239 -7.83 -6.18 13.65
CA ASN A 239 -8.82 -6.11 12.58
C ASN A 239 -9.85 -5.01 12.86
N LEU A 240 -10.34 -4.89 14.09
CA LEU A 240 -11.25 -3.83 14.49
C LEU A 240 -10.60 -2.43 14.33
N ARG A 241 -9.37 -2.25 14.79
CA ARG A 241 -8.62 -0.98 14.62
C ARG A 241 -8.48 -0.59 13.16
N ARG A 242 -8.20 -1.55 12.26
CA ARG A 242 -8.14 -1.31 10.81
C ARG A 242 -9.51 -0.93 10.24
N SER A 243 -10.55 -1.66 10.60
CA SER A 243 -11.91 -1.37 10.14
C SER A 243 -12.36 0.03 10.54
N VAL A 244 -12.14 0.43 11.79
CA VAL A 244 -12.45 1.80 12.25
C VAL A 244 -11.65 2.85 11.48
N ARG A 245 -10.42 2.55 11.08
CA ARG A 245 -9.56 3.47 10.32
C ARG A 245 -10.07 3.73 8.90
N TYR A 246 -10.59 2.71 8.24
CA TYR A 246 -10.96 2.78 6.82
C TYR A 246 -12.47 2.82 6.56
N VAL A 247 -13.33 2.65 7.58
CA VAL A 247 -14.78 2.65 7.40
C VAL A 247 -15.32 3.95 6.77
N GLY A 248 -14.69 5.08 7.02
CA GLY A 248 -15.05 6.36 6.40
C GLY A 248 -14.72 6.46 4.91
N TYR A 249 -13.81 5.61 4.40
CA TYR A 249 -13.37 5.61 3.01
C TYR A 249 -14.03 4.53 2.15
N ALA A 250 -14.39 3.39 2.72
CA ALA A 250 -15.11 2.32 2.05
C ALA A 250 -16.03 1.58 3.02
N PRO A 251 -17.15 2.19 3.46
CA PRO A 251 -17.97 1.66 4.56
C PRO A 251 -18.49 0.24 4.28
N VAL A 252 -19.08 0.01 3.13
CA VAL A 252 -19.68 -1.28 2.76
C VAL A 252 -18.62 -2.38 2.67
N GLU A 253 -17.51 -2.10 2.00
CA GLU A 253 -16.42 -3.05 1.82
C GLU A 253 -15.70 -3.34 3.15
N THR A 254 -15.49 -2.31 3.99
CA THR A 254 -14.86 -2.46 5.30
C THR A 254 -15.69 -3.34 6.23
N VAL A 255 -17.00 -3.12 6.29
CA VAL A 255 -17.91 -3.92 7.12
C VAL A 255 -17.95 -5.37 6.62
N SER A 256 -18.10 -5.56 5.30
CA SER A 256 -18.13 -6.90 4.69
C SER A 256 -16.81 -7.65 4.93
N ASN A 257 -15.67 -6.98 4.77
CA ASN A 257 -14.35 -7.54 5.03
C ASN A 257 -14.16 -7.93 6.50
N PHE A 258 -14.63 -7.09 7.44
CA PHE A 258 -14.58 -7.40 8.86
C PHE A 258 -15.36 -8.66 9.19
N PHE A 259 -16.61 -8.79 8.71
CA PHE A 259 -17.44 -9.98 8.94
C PHE A 259 -16.85 -11.22 8.27
N SER A 260 -16.35 -11.13 7.05
CA SER A 260 -15.71 -12.26 6.37
C SER A 260 -14.49 -12.80 7.14
N ASN A 261 -13.65 -11.90 7.66
CA ASN A 261 -12.49 -12.27 8.47
C ASN A 261 -12.90 -12.81 9.86
N PHE A 262 -13.99 -12.30 10.43
CA PHE A 262 -14.52 -12.76 11.71
C PHE A 262 -15.06 -14.20 11.60
N VAL A 263 -15.89 -14.48 10.59
CA VAL A 263 -16.43 -15.84 10.33
C VAL A 263 -15.29 -16.82 10.08
N ARG A 264 -14.29 -16.43 9.27
CA ARG A 264 -13.12 -17.27 9.01
C ARG A 264 -12.33 -17.59 10.29
N SER A 265 -12.14 -16.60 11.18
CA SER A 265 -11.44 -16.83 12.44
C SER A 265 -12.22 -17.73 13.41
N LEU A 266 -13.55 -17.79 13.30
CA LEU A 266 -14.36 -18.73 14.07
C LEU A 266 -14.25 -20.17 13.53
N SER A 267 -14.27 -20.35 12.20
CA SER A 267 -14.13 -21.68 11.60
C SER A 267 -12.76 -22.32 11.82
N GLU A 268 -11.70 -21.52 11.99
CA GLU A 268 -10.35 -22.00 12.32
C GLU A 268 -10.18 -22.40 13.81
N ILE A 269 -11.20 -22.18 14.67
CA ILE A 269 -11.21 -22.59 16.08
C ILE A 269 -11.87 -23.96 16.26
N GLU A 270 -12.72 -24.39 15.31
CA GLU A 270 -13.46 -25.65 15.39
C GLU A 270 -12.69 -26.87 14.82
N GLU A 271 -11.52 -26.66 14.21
CA GLU A 271 -10.58 -27.71 13.79
C GLU A 271 -9.42 -27.85 14.80
#